data_29c1b2c43872c5b12cb56e4ef68806c1
#
_entry.id   29c1b2c43872c5b12cb56e4ef68806c1
#
_cell.length_a   1.000
_cell.length_b   1.000
_cell.length_c   1.000
_cell.angle_alpha   90.00
_cell.angle_beta   90.00
_cell.angle_gamma   90.00
#
_symmetry.space_group_name_H-M   'P 1'
#
loop_
_entity.id
_entity.type
_entity.pdbx_description
1 polymer ?
#
loop_
_entity_poly.entity_id
_entity_poly.type
_entity_poly.pdbx_seq_one_letter_code
_entity_poly.pdbx_strand_id
1 'polypeptide(L)'
;MATSTGVRVSPLRVAVASFIGTTVEFYDFLIYGTAAALVFPKLFFPQASPAAGILLSFATFGVGFIARPLGGIVFGHFGDRIGRKRMLVYSLVGMGVSTVLIGLLPSYAQIGLAAPVLLTVLRLCQGFAVGGEWGGATLMAVEHASADRRGFYGAFPQMGAPAGTASATLAFFLASQLPDAQFLAWGWRLPFLFSAVLIVIGLVIRLKLTESPEFSAVVQNSAVRRMPIVEAFRRHWRQIVLVAGAYLSQGVFAYICVAYLVSYATTAAGIDRTAALFAVFVAALVAVAAYPAFGAWSDAVGRKRLFLVGVVLMAASVFPVFALIDTGSALLFGVALVLVFGLAMAPAAGVTGALFSLAFDADVRYSGVSIGYTLSQVLGSAFAPTIAAALYAATQSSDSIAWYLVAVSAISVVAGTLLPSDRSAPEAAVVKG
;
A
#
# COMPACT_ATOMS: atom_id res chain seq x y z
N MET A 1 41.25 -12.79 18.73
CA MET A 1 40.42 -11.58 18.90
C MET A 1 40.50 -10.80 17.61
N ALA A 2 39.53 -10.95 16.72
CA ALA A 2 39.39 -10.15 15.52
C ALA A 2 38.14 -9.27 15.73
N THR A 3 38.36 -8.00 16.03
CA THR A 3 37.30 -6.98 16.13
C THR A 3 36.78 -6.74 14.73
N SER A 4 35.64 -7.37 14.38
CA SER A 4 34.91 -7.03 13.19
C SER A 4 34.34 -5.63 13.39
N THR A 5 34.97 -4.62 12.80
CA THR A 5 34.42 -3.27 12.62
C THR A 5 33.26 -3.35 11.61
N GLY A 6 32.15 -3.96 12.02
CA GLY A 6 30.91 -3.90 11.27
C GLY A 6 30.45 -2.45 11.21
N VAL A 7 30.47 -1.84 10.04
CA VAL A 7 29.91 -0.51 9.79
C VAL A 7 28.44 -0.57 10.22
N ARG A 8 28.10 -0.02 11.39
CA ARG A 8 26.72 0.10 11.85
C ARG A 8 25.98 1.05 10.90
N VAL A 9 25.16 0.48 10.04
CA VAL A 9 24.30 1.27 9.15
C VAL A 9 23.32 2.07 10.02
N SER A 10 23.25 3.38 9.81
CA SER A 10 22.36 4.24 10.56
C SER A 10 20.89 3.81 10.35
N PRO A 11 20.09 3.62 11.43
CA PRO A 11 18.66 3.29 11.32
C PRO A 11 17.88 4.25 10.41
N LEU A 12 18.24 5.54 10.43
CA LEU A 12 17.63 6.54 9.57
C LEU A 12 17.89 6.27 8.08
N ARG A 13 19.08 5.83 7.70
CA ARG A 13 19.38 5.49 6.30
C ARG A 13 18.55 4.32 5.80
N VAL A 14 18.36 3.30 6.63
CA VAL A 14 17.52 2.13 6.31
C VAL A 14 16.05 2.54 6.20
N ALA A 15 15.56 3.33 7.15
CA ALA A 15 14.19 3.82 7.16
C ALA A 15 13.87 4.69 5.93
N VAL A 16 14.77 5.63 5.58
CA VAL A 16 14.64 6.47 4.38
C VAL A 16 14.70 5.64 3.10
N ALA A 17 15.57 4.65 3.02
CA ALA A 17 15.64 3.75 1.87
C ALA A 17 14.35 2.92 1.72
N SER A 18 13.77 2.44 2.83
CA SER A 18 12.48 1.76 2.85
C SER A 18 11.35 2.70 2.42
N PHE A 19 11.33 3.93 2.92
CA PHE A 19 10.37 4.96 2.52
C PHE A 19 10.41 5.23 1.01
N ILE A 20 11.60 5.47 0.44
CA ILE A 20 11.74 5.75 -1.00
C ILE A 20 11.31 4.53 -1.82
N GLY A 21 11.72 3.32 -1.42
CA GLY A 21 11.31 2.08 -2.11
C GLY A 21 9.80 1.93 -2.16
N THR A 22 9.14 2.07 -1.01
CA THR A 22 7.67 1.98 -0.92
C THR A 22 6.98 3.13 -1.65
N THR A 23 7.58 4.34 -1.67
CA THR A 23 7.04 5.46 -2.46
C THR A 23 7.01 5.14 -3.95
N VAL A 24 8.08 4.59 -4.50
CA VAL A 24 8.15 4.19 -5.92
C VAL A 24 7.13 3.09 -6.22
N GLU A 25 7.01 2.09 -5.33
CA GLU A 25 6.02 1.01 -5.46
C GLU A 25 4.59 1.56 -5.54
N PHE A 26 4.21 2.42 -4.57
CA PHE A 26 2.87 2.98 -4.54
C PHE A 26 2.62 3.98 -5.65
N TYR A 27 3.62 4.74 -6.10
CA TYR A 27 3.51 5.57 -7.29
C TYR A 27 3.09 4.73 -8.49
N ASP A 28 3.86 3.70 -8.82
CA ASP A 28 3.62 2.82 -9.97
C ASP A 28 2.26 2.13 -9.92
N PHE A 29 1.83 1.78 -8.70
CA PHE A 29 0.56 1.12 -8.50
C PHE A 29 -0.63 2.09 -8.64
N LEU A 30 -0.50 3.32 -8.15
CA LEU A 30 -1.59 4.29 -8.08
C LEU A 30 -1.78 5.08 -9.37
N ILE A 31 -0.73 5.30 -10.17
CA ILE A 31 -0.91 5.85 -11.52
C ILE A 31 -1.82 4.97 -12.37
N TYR A 32 -1.76 3.63 -12.20
CA TYR A 32 -2.69 2.73 -12.86
C TYR A 32 -4.14 2.95 -12.42
N GLY A 33 -4.37 3.12 -11.11
CA GLY A 33 -5.72 3.40 -10.57
C GLY A 33 -6.32 4.69 -11.14
N THR A 34 -5.51 5.75 -11.22
CA THR A 34 -5.91 7.03 -11.81
C THR A 34 -6.20 6.88 -13.32
N ALA A 35 -5.36 6.16 -14.06
CA ALA A 35 -5.61 5.88 -15.47
C ALA A 35 -6.86 5.00 -15.68
N ALA A 36 -7.12 4.03 -14.79
CA ALA A 36 -8.32 3.21 -14.84
C ALA A 36 -9.60 4.03 -14.65
N ALA A 37 -9.54 5.09 -13.84
CA ALA A 37 -10.67 6.01 -13.68
C ALA A 37 -10.89 6.95 -14.88
N LEU A 38 -9.81 7.45 -15.49
CA LEU A 38 -9.84 8.61 -16.37
C LEU A 38 -9.61 8.32 -17.85
N VAL A 39 -8.86 7.24 -18.17
CA VAL A 39 -8.29 6.99 -19.50
C VAL A 39 -8.74 5.64 -20.07
N PHE A 40 -8.60 4.57 -19.30
CA PHE A 40 -8.79 3.21 -19.82
C PHE A 40 -10.20 2.91 -20.31
N PRO A 41 -11.28 3.42 -19.72
CA PRO A 41 -12.63 3.23 -20.28
C PRO A 41 -12.72 3.69 -21.72
N LYS A 42 -12.08 4.82 -22.05
CA LYS A 42 -12.14 5.43 -23.40
C LYS A 42 -11.19 4.76 -24.39
N LEU A 43 -9.98 4.38 -23.95
CA LEU A 43 -8.92 3.93 -24.85
C LEU A 43 -8.80 2.41 -24.97
N PHE A 44 -9.20 1.65 -23.96
CA PHE A 44 -9.04 0.19 -23.91
C PHE A 44 -10.39 -0.54 -23.93
N PHE A 45 -11.50 0.12 -23.52
CA PHE A 45 -12.83 -0.47 -23.47
C PHE A 45 -13.89 0.37 -24.22
N PRO A 46 -13.59 0.93 -25.44
CA PRO A 46 -14.50 1.85 -26.14
C PRO A 46 -15.81 1.19 -26.60
N GLN A 47 -15.86 -0.15 -26.68
CA GLN A 47 -17.05 -0.90 -27.09
C GLN A 47 -18.03 -1.15 -25.93
N ALA A 48 -17.63 -0.88 -24.70
CA ALA A 48 -18.46 -1.02 -23.51
C ALA A 48 -19.30 0.25 -23.27
N SER A 49 -20.44 0.11 -22.60
CA SER A 49 -21.14 1.30 -22.09
C SER A 49 -20.24 2.06 -21.11
N PRO A 50 -20.44 3.38 -20.88
CA PRO A 50 -19.60 4.15 -20.00
C PRO A 50 -19.44 3.53 -18.60
N ALA A 51 -20.52 3.03 -18.00
CA ALA A 51 -20.50 2.35 -16.71
C ALA A 51 -19.73 1.02 -16.78
N ALA A 52 -19.96 0.20 -17.80
CA ALA A 52 -19.24 -1.06 -17.99
C ALA A 52 -17.75 -0.82 -18.26
N GLY A 53 -17.39 0.20 -19.02
CA GLY A 53 -15.98 0.56 -19.27
C GLY A 53 -15.23 0.93 -17.98
N ILE A 54 -15.87 1.67 -17.08
CA ILE A 54 -15.32 2.00 -15.76
C ILE A 54 -15.16 0.73 -14.92
N LEU A 55 -16.18 -0.14 -14.87
CA LEU A 55 -16.12 -1.39 -14.12
C LEU A 55 -15.01 -2.32 -14.64
N LEU A 56 -14.88 -2.49 -15.96
CA LEU A 56 -13.83 -3.28 -16.58
C LEU A 56 -12.44 -2.71 -16.28
N SER A 57 -12.28 -1.39 -16.32
CA SER A 57 -11.02 -0.72 -16.00
C SER A 57 -10.62 -0.97 -14.54
N PHE A 58 -11.54 -0.84 -13.58
CA PHE A 58 -11.28 -1.16 -12.18
C PHE A 58 -11.11 -2.67 -11.93
N ALA A 59 -11.78 -3.52 -12.70
CA ALA A 59 -11.53 -4.97 -12.63
C ALA A 59 -10.08 -5.29 -13.00
N THR A 60 -9.51 -4.68 -14.04
CA THR A 60 -8.09 -4.85 -14.37
C THR A 60 -7.17 -4.34 -13.24
N PHE A 61 -7.57 -3.27 -12.54
CA PHE A 61 -6.84 -2.81 -11.35
C PHE A 61 -6.84 -3.88 -10.24
N GLY A 62 -8.00 -4.48 -9.97
CA GLY A 62 -8.16 -5.56 -8.98
C GLY A 62 -7.35 -6.82 -9.29
N VAL A 63 -7.20 -7.17 -10.57
CA VAL A 63 -6.42 -8.33 -11.03
C VAL A 63 -4.97 -8.29 -10.53
N GLY A 64 -4.36 -7.10 -10.43
CA GLY A 64 -3.03 -6.96 -9.87
C GLY A 64 -2.91 -7.44 -8.41
N PHE A 65 -3.97 -7.30 -7.61
CA PHE A 65 -3.97 -7.79 -6.22
C PHE A 65 -4.06 -9.32 -6.14
N ILE A 66 -4.75 -9.96 -7.07
CA ILE A 66 -4.88 -11.42 -7.13
C ILE A 66 -3.51 -12.07 -7.39
N ALA A 67 -2.65 -11.42 -8.17
CA ALA A 67 -1.31 -11.93 -8.45
C ALA A 67 -0.31 -11.74 -7.28
N ARG A 68 -0.57 -10.82 -6.33
CA ARG A 68 0.32 -10.54 -5.19
C ARG A 68 0.62 -11.75 -4.29
N PRO A 69 -0.35 -12.60 -3.88
CA PRO A 69 -0.06 -13.78 -3.07
C PRO A 69 0.92 -14.74 -3.75
N LEU A 70 0.76 -14.96 -5.06
CA LEU A 70 1.68 -15.80 -5.82
C LEU A 70 3.09 -15.20 -5.86
N GLY A 71 3.19 -13.89 -6.07
CA GLY A 71 4.46 -13.15 -5.98
C GLY A 71 5.07 -13.27 -4.59
N GLY A 72 4.29 -13.07 -3.53
CA GLY A 72 4.73 -13.20 -2.15
C GLY A 72 5.31 -14.58 -1.82
N ILE A 73 4.67 -15.64 -2.32
CA ILE A 73 5.16 -17.03 -2.17
C ILE A 73 6.50 -17.20 -2.91
N VAL A 74 6.58 -16.79 -4.15
CA VAL A 74 7.78 -16.96 -4.99
C VAL A 74 8.94 -16.11 -4.47
N PHE A 75 8.73 -14.82 -4.29
CA PHE A 75 9.76 -13.90 -3.79
C PHE A 75 10.17 -14.23 -2.36
N GLY A 76 9.24 -14.66 -1.50
CA GLY A 76 9.52 -15.13 -0.15
C GLY A 76 10.42 -16.35 -0.15
N HIS A 77 10.06 -17.39 -0.94
CA HIS A 77 10.84 -18.61 -1.06
C HIS A 77 12.26 -18.37 -1.56
N PHE A 78 12.40 -17.61 -2.64
CA PHE A 78 13.73 -17.31 -3.18
C PHE A 78 14.49 -16.28 -2.31
N GLY A 79 13.79 -15.36 -1.64
CA GLY A 79 14.39 -14.39 -0.74
C GLY A 79 15.11 -15.02 0.44
N ASP A 80 14.53 -16.09 0.98
CA ASP A 80 15.14 -16.87 2.05
C ASP A 80 16.31 -17.78 1.56
N ARG A 81 16.45 -18.01 0.25
CA ARG A 81 17.50 -18.83 -0.36
C ARG A 81 18.66 -18.05 -0.95
N ILE A 82 18.37 -17.00 -1.72
CA ILE A 82 19.39 -16.25 -2.50
C ILE A 82 19.60 -14.82 -2.02
N GLY A 83 18.90 -14.41 -0.95
CA GLY A 83 19.03 -13.14 -0.27
C GLY A 83 17.87 -12.18 -0.51
N ARG A 84 17.48 -11.49 0.54
CA ARG A 84 16.33 -10.53 0.52
C ARG A 84 16.60 -9.36 -0.40
N LYS A 85 17.83 -8.82 -0.40
CA LYS A 85 18.25 -7.71 -1.27
C LYS A 85 18.06 -8.02 -2.76
N ARG A 86 18.45 -9.23 -3.21
CA ARG A 86 18.31 -9.62 -4.62
C ARG A 86 16.84 -9.69 -5.03
N MET A 87 15.99 -10.23 -4.17
CA MET A 87 14.56 -10.32 -4.45
C MET A 87 13.91 -8.95 -4.51
N LEU A 88 14.27 -8.02 -3.63
CA LEU A 88 13.80 -6.63 -3.68
C LEU A 88 14.23 -5.92 -4.98
N VAL A 89 15.41 -6.22 -5.52
CA VAL A 89 15.85 -5.68 -6.82
C VAL A 89 15.02 -6.25 -7.96
N TYR A 90 14.81 -7.59 -7.99
CA TYR A 90 14.00 -8.22 -9.04
C TYR A 90 12.54 -7.78 -9.02
N SER A 91 11.97 -7.61 -7.84
CA SER A 91 10.62 -7.07 -7.64
C SER A 91 10.50 -5.66 -8.21
N LEU A 92 11.41 -4.75 -7.83
CA LEU A 92 11.42 -3.38 -8.33
C LEU A 92 11.53 -3.30 -9.86
N VAL A 93 12.46 -4.07 -10.44
CA VAL A 93 12.66 -4.08 -11.89
C VAL A 93 11.44 -4.67 -12.61
N GLY A 94 10.92 -5.80 -12.13
CA GLY A 94 9.74 -6.44 -12.72
C GLY A 94 8.50 -5.55 -12.69
N MET A 95 8.26 -4.88 -11.55
CA MET A 95 7.17 -3.94 -11.39
C MET A 95 7.31 -2.74 -12.33
N GLY A 96 8.46 -2.08 -12.30
CA GLY A 96 8.66 -0.86 -13.06
C GLY A 96 8.71 -1.09 -14.58
N VAL A 97 9.32 -2.19 -15.04
CA VAL A 97 9.26 -2.57 -16.48
C VAL A 97 7.81 -2.78 -16.89
N SER A 98 7.00 -3.49 -16.11
CA SER A 98 5.58 -3.68 -16.40
C SER A 98 4.84 -2.33 -16.48
N THR A 99 5.15 -1.39 -15.57
CA THR A 99 4.56 -0.04 -15.56
C THR A 99 4.92 0.74 -16.83
N VAL A 100 6.19 0.77 -17.21
CA VAL A 100 6.63 1.46 -18.43
C VAL A 100 5.98 0.85 -19.66
N LEU A 101 5.89 -0.48 -19.75
CA LEU A 101 5.23 -1.17 -20.86
C LEU A 101 3.72 -0.83 -20.93
N ILE A 102 3.03 -0.65 -19.81
CA ILE A 102 1.64 -0.16 -19.81
C ILE A 102 1.56 1.22 -20.46
N GLY A 103 2.48 2.14 -20.13
CA GLY A 103 2.55 3.45 -20.77
C GLY A 103 2.83 3.41 -22.28
N LEU A 104 3.46 2.36 -22.78
CA LEU A 104 3.76 2.16 -24.19
C LEU A 104 2.69 1.37 -24.95
N LEU A 105 1.66 0.83 -24.28
CA LEU A 105 0.64 0.02 -24.93
C LEU A 105 -0.11 0.80 -26.00
N PRO A 106 -0.32 0.18 -27.19
CA PRO A 106 -1.25 0.68 -28.18
C PRO A 106 -2.70 0.62 -27.68
N SER A 107 -3.54 1.56 -28.12
CA SER A 107 -4.95 1.60 -27.76
C SER A 107 -5.78 0.54 -28.49
N TYR A 108 -7.05 0.35 -28.06
CA TYR A 108 -7.99 -0.53 -28.75
C TYR A 108 -8.17 -0.17 -30.24
N ALA A 109 -8.14 1.11 -30.57
CA ALA A 109 -8.25 1.57 -31.97
C ALA A 109 -7.09 1.07 -32.86
N GLN A 110 -5.93 0.75 -32.30
CA GLN A 110 -4.74 0.30 -33.02
C GLN A 110 -4.62 -1.22 -33.11
N ILE A 111 -4.91 -1.95 -32.01
CA ILE A 111 -4.67 -3.41 -31.92
C ILE A 111 -5.90 -4.19 -31.46
N GLY A 112 -7.08 -3.58 -31.39
CA GLY A 112 -8.32 -4.26 -31.04
C GLY A 112 -8.29 -4.89 -29.62
N LEU A 113 -8.85 -6.07 -29.50
CA LEU A 113 -8.94 -6.84 -28.24
C LEU A 113 -7.58 -7.18 -27.61
N ALA A 114 -6.49 -7.15 -28.38
CA ALA A 114 -5.16 -7.36 -27.82
C ALA A 114 -4.78 -6.27 -26.80
N ALA A 115 -5.30 -5.05 -26.93
CA ALA A 115 -5.00 -3.95 -26.03
C ALA A 115 -5.46 -4.23 -24.58
N PRO A 116 -6.72 -4.52 -24.27
CA PRO A 116 -7.15 -4.83 -22.90
C PRO A 116 -6.56 -6.15 -22.37
N VAL A 117 -6.28 -7.14 -23.23
CA VAL A 117 -5.61 -8.38 -22.83
C VAL A 117 -4.18 -8.11 -22.37
N LEU A 118 -3.39 -7.39 -23.16
CA LEU A 118 -2.01 -7.03 -22.81
C LEU A 118 -1.99 -6.13 -21.55
N LEU A 119 -2.92 -5.19 -21.43
CA LEU A 119 -3.08 -4.37 -20.21
C LEU A 119 -3.26 -5.25 -18.98
N THR A 120 -4.14 -6.25 -19.06
CA THR A 120 -4.42 -7.19 -17.97
C THR A 120 -3.21 -8.08 -17.65
N VAL A 121 -2.51 -8.60 -18.66
CA VAL A 121 -1.30 -9.40 -18.47
C VAL A 121 -0.19 -8.58 -17.81
N LEU A 122 0.07 -7.36 -18.27
CA LEU A 122 1.07 -6.49 -17.64
C LEU A 122 0.69 -6.14 -16.21
N ARG A 123 -0.60 -5.99 -15.92
CA ARG A 123 -1.10 -5.76 -14.56
C ARG A 123 -0.89 -6.97 -13.65
N LEU A 124 -1.07 -8.20 -14.16
CA LEU A 124 -0.73 -9.43 -13.44
C LEU A 124 0.77 -9.50 -13.14
N CYS A 125 1.63 -9.21 -14.13
CA CYS A 125 3.09 -9.17 -13.95
C CYS A 125 3.50 -8.14 -12.89
N GLN A 126 2.90 -6.94 -12.94
CA GLN A 126 3.13 -5.88 -11.96
C GLN A 126 2.72 -6.32 -10.55
N GLY A 127 1.51 -6.88 -10.40
CA GLY A 127 1.01 -7.38 -9.12
C GLY A 127 1.86 -8.51 -8.55
N PHE A 128 2.28 -9.47 -9.40
CA PHE A 128 3.19 -10.55 -9.02
C PHE A 128 4.53 -10.00 -8.50
N ALA A 129 5.12 -9.03 -9.18
CA ALA A 129 6.39 -8.44 -8.79
C ALA A 129 6.32 -7.77 -7.40
N VAL A 130 5.22 -7.09 -7.06
CA VAL A 130 5.03 -6.36 -5.79
C VAL A 130 4.80 -7.29 -4.58
N GLY A 131 4.38 -8.55 -4.79
CA GLY A 131 3.82 -9.42 -3.74
C GLY A 131 4.70 -9.66 -2.51
N GLY A 132 6.04 -9.55 -2.62
CA GLY A 132 6.97 -9.80 -1.50
C GLY A 132 7.59 -8.55 -0.86
N GLU A 133 7.27 -7.35 -1.31
CA GLU A 133 8.08 -6.16 -1.00
C GLU A 133 7.78 -5.52 0.37
N TRP A 134 6.51 -5.32 0.69
CA TRP A 134 6.10 -4.55 1.87
C TRP A 134 6.61 -5.12 3.20
N GLY A 135 6.52 -6.44 3.38
CA GLY A 135 7.02 -7.12 4.59
C GLY A 135 8.51 -6.91 4.81
N GLY A 136 9.30 -7.02 3.73
CA GLY A 136 10.75 -6.80 3.78
C GLY A 136 11.15 -5.38 4.16
N ALA A 137 10.50 -4.37 3.55
CA ALA A 137 10.76 -2.96 3.83
C ALA A 137 10.42 -2.61 5.29
N THR A 138 9.27 -3.09 5.79
CA THR A 138 8.81 -2.87 7.16
C THR A 138 9.75 -3.51 8.18
N LEU A 139 10.14 -4.76 7.97
CA LEU A 139 11.07 -5.46 8.87
C LEU A 139 12.44 -4.81 8.89
N MET A 140 12.98 -4.42 7.74
CA MET A 140 14.26 -3.71 7.66
C MET A 140 14.25 -2.44 8.52
N ALA A 141 13.19 -1.66 8.48
CA ALA A 141 13.07 -0.43 9.26
C ALA A 141 12.92 -0.69 10.77
N VAL A 142 12.12 -1.70 11.17
CA VAL A 142 11.85 -2.03 12.57
C VAL A 142 13.03 -2.75 13.24
N GLU A 143 13.70 -3.67 12.55
CA GLU A 143 14.80 -4.48 13.08
C GLU A 143 16.09 -3.68 13.26
N HIS A 144 16.33 -2.65 12.47
CA HIS A 144 17.45 -1.72 12.65
C HIS A 144 17.19 -0.63 13.69
N ALA A 145 15.94 -0.48 14.16
CA ALA A 145 15.56 0.50 15.16
C ALA A 145 15.82 -0.03 16.60
N SER A 146 16.20 0.89 17.50
CA SER A 146 16.20 0.60 18.93
C SER A 146 14.75 0.35 19.42
N ALA A 147 14.61 -0.43 20.49
CA ALA A 147 13.30 -0.88 20.99
C ALA A 147 12.35 0.30 21.32
N ASP A 148 12.92 1.41 21.80
CA ASP A 148 12.25 2.66 22.16
C ASP A 148 11.83 3.52 20.96
N ARG A 149 12.27 3.21 19.72
CA ARG A 149 11.98 3.97 18.49
C ARG A 149 11.42 3.11 17.34
N ARG A 150 11.00 1.91 17.61
CA ARG A 150 10.43 1.01 16.59
C ARG A 150 9.16 1.55 15.94
N GLY A 151 8.33 2.29 16.71
CA GLY A 151 7.15 2.96 16.18
C GLY A 151 7.54 4.04 15.18
N PHE A 152 8.45 4.94 15.55
CA PHE A 152 8.92 6.00 14.68
C PHE A 152 9.52 5.47 13.38
N TYR A 153 10.52 4.58 13.45
CA TYR A 153 11.19 4.06 12.25
C TYR A 153 10.29 3.11 11.45
N GLY A 154 9.41 2.34 12.11
CA GLY A 154 8.43 1.48 11.46
C GLY A 154 7.32 2.22 10.70
N ALA A 155 7.15 3.53 10.96
CA ALA A 155 6.25 4.38 10.21
C ALA A 155 6.80 4.81 8.83
N PHE A 156 8.12 4.77 8.60
CA PHE A 156 8.73 5.21 7.35
C PHE A 156 8.26 4.42 6.12
N PRO A 157 8.22 3.08 6.12
CA PRO A 157 7.62 2.34 5.01
C PRO A 157 6.15 2.71 4.78
N GLN A 158 5.40 2.99 5.85
CA GLN A 158 4.00 3.39 5.75
C GLN A 158 3.80 4.78 5.14
N MET A 159 4.74 5.71 5.36
CA MET A 159 4.75 7.02 4.67
C MET A 159 4.89 6.87 3.15
N GLY A 160 5.46 5.79 2.68
CA GLY A 160 5.65 5.53 1.25
C GLY A 160 4.33 5.47 0.48
N ALA A 161 3.28 4.92 1.08
CA ALA A 161 1.97 4.85 0.44
C ALA A 161 1.36 6.25 0.15
N PRO A 162 1.21 7.16 1.13
CA PRO A 162 0.73 8.51 0.85
C PRO A 162 1.72 9.33 0.00
N ALA A 163 3.03 9.15 0.14
CA ALA A 163 4.00 9.82 -0.72
C ALA A 163 3.88 9.38 -2.18
N GLY A 164 3.68 8.07 -2.41
CA GLY A 164 3.37 7.52 -3.73
C GLY A 164 2.05 8.06 -4.28
N THR A 165 1.02 8.17 -3.42
CA THR A 165 -0.27 8.80 -3.78
C THR A 165 -0.09 10.25 -4.21
N ALA A 166 0.62 11.04 -3.42
CA ALA A 166 0.89 12.45 -3.75
C ALA A 166 1.65 12.57 -5.08
N SER A 167 2.70 11.78 -5.26
CA SER A 167 3.52 11.79 -6.48
C SER A 167 2.73 11.35 -7.71
N ALA A 168 1.93 10.28 -7.60
CA ALA A 168 1.08 9.78 -8.68
C ALA A 168 -0.01 10.80 -9.05
N THR A 169 -0.66 11.38 -8.05
CA THR A 169 -1.70 12.40 -8.26
C THR A 169 -1.11 13.66 -8.89
N LEU A 170 0.06 14.11 -8.42
CA LEU A 170 0.76 15.25 -9.02
C LEU A 170 1.13 14.98 -10.49
N ALA A 171 1.65 13.79 -10.80
CA ALA A 171 2.00 13.44 -12.17
C ALA A 171 0.79 13.47 -13.11
N PHE A 172 -0.36 12.93 -12.69
CA PHE A 172 -1.60 13.01 -13.46
C PHE A 172 -2.19 14.41 -13.48
N PHE A 173 -2.09 15.17 -12.40
CA PHE A 173 -2.48 16.57 -12.35
C PHE A 173 -1.72 17.39 -13.41
N LEU A 174 -0.42 17.25 -13.47
CA LEU A 174 0.41 17.95 -14.48
C LEU A 174 0.07 17.49 -15.90
N ALA A 175 -0.10 16.19 -16.12
CA ALA A 175 -0.50 15.66 -17.42
C ALA A 175 -1.89 16.15 -17.85
N SER A 176 -2.83 16.33 -16.90
CA SER A 176 -4.19 16.80 -17.16
C SER A 176 -4.30 18.30 -17.50
N GLN A 177 -3.20 19.05 -17.38
CA GLN A 177 -3.15 20.44 -17.86
C GLN A 177 -3.07 20.52 -19.39
N LEU A 178 -2.78 19.41 -20.05
CA LEU A 178 -2.85 19.33 -21.51
C LEU A 178 -4.31 19.35 -21.99
N PRO A 179 -4.59 19.92 -23.18
CA PRO A 179 -5.91 19.81 -23.81
C PRO A 179 -6.35 18.34 -23.90
N ASP A 180 -7.64 18.07 -23.71
CA ASP A 180 -8.19 16.70 -23.64
C ASP A 180 -7.75 15.81 -24.79
N ALA A 181 -7.69 16.34 -26.01
CA ALA A 181 -7.22 15.60 -27.18
C ALA A 181 -5.76 15.16 -27.04
N GLN A 182 -4.87 16.02 -26.54
CA GLN A 182 -3.48 15.71 -26.32
C GLN A 182 -3.28 14.80 -25.10
N PHE A 183 -4.04 15.04 -24.04
CA PHE A 183 -4.03 14.18 -22.85
C PHE A 183 -4.40 12.73 -23.21
N LEU A 184 -5.47 12.51 -23.95
CA LEU A 184 -5.89 11.17 -24.38
C LEU A 184 -4.99 10.57 -25.46
N ALA A 185 -4.37 11.36 -26.32
CA ALA A 185 -3.48 10.85 -27.36
C ALA A 185 -2.14 10.32 -26.78
N TRP A 186 -1.49 11.09 -25.89
CA TRP A 186 -0.17 10.76 -25.37
C TRP A 186 0.09 11.21 -23.93
N GLY A 187 -0.57 12.29 -23.45
CA GLY A 187 -0.29 12.90 -22.14
C GLY A 187 -0.41 11.93 -20.97
N TRP A 188 -1.41 11.04 -20.99
CA TRP A 188 -1.62 10.02 -19.96
C TRP A 188 -0.48 9.01 -19.83
N ARG A 189 0.36 8.89 -20.86
CA ARG A 189 1.51 7.97 -20.89
C ARG A 189 2.70 8.51 -20.08
N LEU A 190 2.81 9.83 -19.93
CA LEU A 190 3.93 10.47 -19.24
C LEU A 190 4.14 9.98 -17.80
N PRO A 191 3.09 9.87 -16.95
CA PRO A 191 3.26 9.31 -15.61
C PRO A 191 3.84 7.89 -15.62
N PHE A 192 3.43 7.03 -16.56
CA PHE A 192 3.94 5.67 -16.69
C PHE A 192 5.40 5.64 -17.17
N LEU A 193 5.75 6.48 -18.12
CA LEU A 193 7.12 6.57 -18.63
C LEU A 193 8.09 7.17 -17.59
N PHE A 194 7.60 8.05 -16.74
CA PHE A 194 8.37 8.61 -15.63
C PHE A 194 8.79 7.53 -14.61
N SER A 195 8.07 6.42 -14.52
CA SER A 195 8.46 5.27 -13.70
C SER A 195 9.85 4.74 -14.06
N ALA A 196 10.31 4.88 -15.32
CA ALA A 196 11.66 4.51 -15.70
C ALA A 196 12.73 5.27 -14.89
N VAL A 197 12.49 6.55 -14.61
CA VAL A 197 13.38 7.38 -13.78
C VAL A 197 13.33 6.90 -12.33
N LEU A 198 12.13 6.62 -11.82
CA LEU A 198 11.93 6.15 -10.45
C LEU A 198 12.55 4.77 -10.21
N ILE A 199 12.49 3.87 -11.19
CA ILE A 199 13.17 2.57 -11.15
C ILE A 199 14.68 2.74 -10.99
N VAL A 200 15.29 3.62 -11.79
CA VAL A 200 16.74 3.88 -11.72
C VAL A 200 17.11 4.42 -10.33
N ILE A 201 16.34 5.37 -9.80
CA ILE A 201 16.56 5.92 -8.45
C ILE A 201 16.43 4.81 -7.39
N GLY A 202 15.34 4.04 -7.43
CA GLY A 202 15.09 2.94 -6.50
C GLY A 202 16.16 1.85 -6.59
N LEU A 203 16.63 1.51 -7.80
CA LEU A 203 17.68 0.53 -8.04
C LEU A 203 19.03 0.99 -7.44
N VAL A 204 19.43 2.25 -7.70
CA VAL A 204 20.66 2.82 -7.13
C VAL A 204 20.63 2.77 -5.60
N ILE A 205 19.50 3.11 -4.99
CA ILE A 205 19.34 3.07 -3.53
C ILE A 205 19.45 1.62 -3.03
N ARG A 206 18.74 0.67 -3.63
CA ARG A 206 18.73 -0.75 -3.20
C ARG A 206 20.08 -1.45 -3.39
N LEU A 207 20.81 -1.12 -4.45
CA LEU A 207 22.15 -1.68 -4.66
C LEU A 207 23.15 -1.24 -3.57
N LYS A 208 22.96 -0.06 -2.98
CA LYS A 208 23.79 0.47 -1.87
C LYS A 208 23.41 -0.09 -0.49
N LEU A 209 22.26 -0.74 -0.33
CA LEU A 209 21.88 -1.37 0.93
C LEU A 209 22.72 -2.62 1.17
N THR A 210 23.08 -2.84 2.45
CA THR A 210 23.66 -4.10 2.91
C THR A 210 22.55 -5.09 3.26
N GLU A 211 22.84 -6.39 3.18
CA GLU A 211 21.90 -7.42 3.63
C GLU A 211 21.63 -7.30 5.14
N SER A 212 20.45 -7.75 5.60
CA SER A 212 20.06 -7.65 7.01
C SER A 212 21.03 -8.46 7.90
N PRO A 213 21.46 -7.90 9.05
CA PRO A 213 22.32 -8.62 10.01
C PRO A 213 21.68 -9.92 10.51
N GLU A 214 20.35 -9.91 10.73
CA GLU A 214 19.62 -11.10 11.19
C GLU A 214 19.60 -12.21 10.13
N PHE A 215 19.41 -11.86 8.85
CA PHE A 215 19.50 -12.82 7.75
C PHE A 215 20.91 -13.39 7.62
N SER A 216 21.93 -12.54 7.74
CA SER A 216 23.33 -12.99 7.70
C SER A 216 23.64 -13.98 8.82
N ALA A 217 23.10 -13.76 10.02
CA ALA A 217 23.24 -14.68 11.16
C ALA A 217 22.51 -16.01 10.93
N VAL A 218 21.31 -15.98 10.36
CA VAL A 218 20.53 -17.19 10.01
C VAL A 218 21.26 -18.03 8.96
N VAL A 219 21.87 -17.40 7.96
CA VAL A 219 22.67 -18.09 6.94
C VAL A 219 23.92 -18.68 7.53
N GLN A 220 24.64 -17.96 8.40
CA GLN A 220 25.86 -18.44 9.07
C GLN A 220 25.59 -19.65 9.98
N ASN A 221 24.42 -19.66 10.64
CA ASN A 221 24.05 -20.75 11.56
C ASN A 221 23.39 -21.94 10.87
N SER A 222 23.36 -22.00 9.53
CA SER A 222 22.70 -23.04 8.73
C SER A 222 21.23 -23.27 9.12
N ALA A 223 20.57 -22.27 9.74
CA ALA A 223 19.22 -22.34 10.26
C ALA A 223 18.15 -21.98 9.21
N VAL A 224 18.53 -21.90 7.93
CA VAL A 224 17.61 -21.59 6.83
C VAL A 224 16.60 -22.72 6.71
N ARG A 225 15.33 -22.44 7.06
CA ARG A 225 14.25 -23.42 6.96
C ARG A 225 13.90 -23.70 5.50
N ARG A 226 13.59 -24.96 5.19
CA ARG A 226 13.23 -25.38 3.82
C ARG A 226 11.97 -24.72 3.30
N MET A 227 10.97 -24.44 4.16
CA MET A 227 9.69 -23.81 3.78
C MET A 227 9.12 -22.91 4.91
N PRO A 228 9.61 -21.66 5.09
CA PRO A 228 9.18 -20.75 6.15
C PRO A 228 7.67 -20.44 6.10
N ILE A 229 7.08 -20.40 4.90
CA ILE A 229 5.66 -20.09 4.68
C ILE A 229 4.75 -21.17 5.28
N VAL A 230 5.08 -22.45 5.07
CA VAL A 230 4.30 -23.57 5.63
C VAL A 230 4.35 -23.56 7.16
N GLU A 231 5.51 -23.25 7.71
CA GLU A 231 5.70 -23.15 9.16
C GLU A 231 4.91 -21.95 9.74
N ALA A 232 4.94 -20.79 9.07
CA ALA A 232 4.14 -19.63 9.47
C ALA A 232 2.65 -19.95 9.51
N PHE A 233 2.12 -20.63 8.49
CA PHE A 233 0.71 -21.07 8.48
C PHE A 233 0.42 -22.09 9.57
N ARG A 234 1.30 -23.06 9.78
CA ARG A 234 1.07 -24.15 10.74
C ARG A 234 1.09 -23.66 12.19
N ARG A 235 2.03 -22.76 12.53
CA ARG A 235 2.22 -22.28 13.91
C ARG A 235 1.48 -20.99 14.24
N HIS A 236 1.33 -20.09 13.24
CA HIS A 236 0.87 -18.71 13.44
C HIS A 236 -0.35 -18.34 12.59
N TRP A 237 -1.19 -19.32 12.16
CA TRP A 237 -2.35 -19.04 11.33
C TRP A 237 -3.33 -18.04 11.98
N ARG A 238 -3.48 -18.11 13.31
CA ARG A 238 -4.33 -17.16 14.06
C ARG A 238 -3.79 -15.74 13.94
N GLN A 239 -2.49 -15.55 14.12
CA GLN A 239 -1.84 -14.25 13.99
C GLN A 239 -1.94 -13.72 12.55
N ILE A 240 -1.80 -14.59 11.55
CA ILE A 240 -1.97 -14.23 10.14
C ILE A 240 -3.39 -13.68 9.90
N VAL A 241 -4.42 -14.39 10.37
CA VAL A 241 -5.82 -13.96 10.24
C VAL A 241 -6.09 -12.67 11.02
N LEU A 242 -5.54 -12.53 12.23
CA LEU A 242 -5.68 -11.33 13.03
C LEU A 242 -4.99 -10.12 12.39
N VAL A 243 -3.80 -10.28 11.83
CA VAL A 243 -3.12 -9.21 11.09
C VAL A 243 -3.91 -8.84 9.84
N ALA A 244 -4.42 -9.83 9.08
CA ALA A 244 -5.26 -9.59 7.92
C ALA A 244 -6.53 -8.81 8.28
N GLY A 245 -7.25 -9.23 9.32
CA GLY A 245 -8.43 -8.51 9.81
C GLY A 245 -8.12 -7.13 10.36
N ALA A 246 -7.02 -6.96 11.09
CA ALA A 246 -6.61 -5.68 11.64
C ALA A 246 -6.27 -4.67 10.55
N TYR A 247 -5.58 -5.08 9.49
CA TYR A 247 -5.23 -4.17 8.38
C TYR A 247 -6.41 -3.83 7.46
N LEU A 248 -7.50 -4.60 7.52
CA LEU A 248 -8.60 -4.55 6.56
C LEU A 248 -9.18 -3.13 6.40
N SER A 249 -9.49 -2.44 7.50
CA SER A 249 -10.05 -1.08 7.45
C SER A 249 -9.08 -0.09 6.81
N GLN A 250 -7.79 -0.13 7.15
CA GLN A 250 -6.80 0.78 6.58
C GLN A 250 -6.70 0.63 5.06
N GLY A 251 -6.64 -0.61 4.58
CA GLY A 251 -6.59 -0.89 3.16
C GLY A 251 -7.85 -0.43 2.43
N VAL A 252 -9.02 -0.77 2.95
CA VAL A 252 -10.32 -0.38 2.35
C VAL A 252 -10.47 1.14 2.32
N PHE A 253 -10.22 1.84 3.43
CA PHE A 253 -10.29 3.31 3.49
C PHE A 253 -9.32 3.96 2.51
N ALA A 254 -8.05 3.53 2.48
CA ALA A 254 -7.06 4.11 1.59
C ALA A 254 -7.49 4.05 0.12
N TYR A 255 -7.94 2.87 -0.35
CA TYR A 255 -8.33 2.72 -1.76
C TYR A 255 -9.67 3.37 -2.08
N ILE A 256 -10.62 3.43 -1.15
CA ILE A 256 -11.84 4.23 -1.34
C ILE A 256 -11.47 5.71 -1.45
N CYS A 257 -10.65 6.25 -0.55
CA CYS A 257 -10.27 7.65 -0.58
C CYS A 257 -9.48 8.05 -1.84
N VAL A 258 -8.56 7.21 -2.29
CA VAL A 258 -7.69 7.54 -3.44
C VAL A 258 -8.35 7.24 -4.78
N ALA A 259 -9.09 6.14 -4.91
CA ALA A 259 -9.63 5.71 -6.19
C ALA A 259 -11.13 6.07 -6.34
N TYR A 260 -11.95 5.76 -5.33
CA TYR A 260 -13.40 5.91 -5.45
C TYR A 260 -13.89 7.34 -5.17
N LEU A 261 -13.41 7.99 -4.09
CA LEU A 261 -13.94 9.31 -3.70
C LEU A 261 -13.66 10.40 -4.73
N VAL A 262 -12.61 10.29 -5.53
CA VAL A 262 -12.38 11.21 -6.66
C VAL A 262 -13.49 11.06 -7.71
N SER A 263 -13.85 9.83 -8.05
CA SER A 263 -14.97 9.57 -8.97
C SER A 263 -16.30 10.04 -8.38
N TYR A 264 -16.56 9.71 -7.12
CA TYR A 264 -17.77 10.14 -6.41
C TYR A 264 -17.90 11.67 -6.35
N ALA A 265 -16.82 12.36 -5.95
CA ALA A 265 -16.80 13.83 -5.88
C ALA A 265 -17.09 14.49 -7.22
N THR A 266 -16.58 13.95 -8.31
CA THR A 266 -16.76 14.53 -9.64
C THR A 266 -18.10 14.18 -10.28
N THR A 267 -18.62 12.96 -10.06
CA THR A 267 -19.84 12.48 -10.74
C THR A 267 -21.12 12.71 -9.93
N ALA A 268 -21.04 12.53 -8.60
CA ALA A 268 -22.22 12.65 -7.72
C ALA A 268 -22.29 14.02 -7.03
N ALA A 269 -21.16 14.53 -6.50
CA ALA A 269 -21.14 15.81 -5.79
C ALA A 269 -20.83 17.03 -6.69
N GLY A 270 -20.51 16.84 -7.98
CA GLY A 270 -20.31 17.92 -8.95
C GLY A 270 -19.05 18.76 -8.72
N ILE A 271 -18.07 18.22 -7.96
CA ILE A 271 -16.81 18.91 -7.67
C ILE A 271 -15.88 18.83 -8.89
N ASP A 272 -15.22 19.95 -9.22
CA ASP A 272 -14.26 19.97 -10.32
C ASP A 272 -13.15 18.94 -10.11
N ARG A 273 -12.78 18.22 -11.18
CA ARG A 273 -11.79 17.15 -11.16
C ARG A 273 -10.42 17.63 -10.70
N THR A 274 -9.99 18.81 -11.14
CA THR A 274 -8.69 19.40 -10.78
C THR A 274 -8.66 19.68 -9.29
N ALA A 275 -9.75 20.24 -8.74
CA ALA A 275 -9.89 20.50 -7.31
C ALA A 275 -9.92 19.19 -6.50
N ALA A 276 -10.61 18.14 -6.99
CA ALA A 276 -10.62 16.85 -6.32
C ALA A 276 -9.24 16.18 -6.27
N LEU A 277 -8.48 16.20 -7.35
CA LEU A 277 -7.10 15.68 -7.39
C LEU A 277 -6.17 16.49 -6.48
N PHE A 278 -6.30 17.82 -6.47
CA PHE A 278 -5.52 18.67 -5.59
C PHE A 278 -5.80 18.39 -4.11
N ALA A 279 -7.06 18.16 -3.75
CA ALA A 279 -7.45 17.78 -2.39
C ALA A 279 -6.80 16.46 -1.95
N VAL A 280 -6.80 15.42 -2.81
CA VAL A 280 -6.11 14.15 -2.54
C VAL A 280 -4.60 14.36 -2.37
N PHE A 281 -4.00 15.17 -3.23
CA PHE A 281 -2.58 15.50 -3.14
C PHE A 281 -2.22 16.14 -1.79
N VAL A 282 -2.97 17.16 -1.35
CA VAL A 282 -2.74 17.83 -0.07
C VAL A 282 -2.95 16.89 1.11
N ALA A 283 -4.03 16.09 1.10
CA ALA A 283 -4.32 15.12 2.15
C ALA A 283 -3.21 14.06 2.26
N ALA A 284 -2.68 13.60 1.13
CA ALA A 284 -1.56 12.67 1.10
C ALA A 284 -0.28 13.27 1.69
N LEU A 285 0.03 14.53 1.41
CA LEU A 285 1.18 15.22 2.03
C LEU A 285 1.02 15.34 3.54
N VAL A 286 -0.20 15.63 4.03
CA VAL A 286 -0.48 15.66 5.47
C VAL A 286 -0.25 14.28 6.09
N ALA A 287 -0.65 13.19 5.41
CA ALA A 287 -0.39 11.82 5.89
C ALA A 287 1.10 11.50 5.97
N VAL A 288 1.91 11.94 5.00
CA VAL A 288 3.38 11.75 5.02
C VAL A 288 3.98 12.33 6.30
N ALA A 289 3.52 13.49 6.75
CA ALA A 289 3.98 14.10 7.99
C ALA A 289 3.35 13.47 9.25
N ALA A 290 2.07 13.11 9.19
CA ALA A 290 1.32 12.60 10.32
C ALA A 290 1.76 11.18 10.73
N TYR A 291 2.02 10.28 9.78
CA TYR A 291 2.35 8.88 10.10
C TYR A 291 3.57 8.72 11.02
N PRO A 292 4.74 9.35 10.76
CA PRO A 292 5.88 9.25 11.66
C PRO A 292 5.64 9.97 13.00
N ALA A 293 4.84 11.05 13.02
CA ALA A 293 4.47 11.72 14.27
C ALA A 293 3.66 10.80 15.20
N PHE A 294 2.65 10.10 14.66
CA PHE A 294 1.90 9.10 15.41
C PHE A 294 2.73 7.85 15.71
N GLY A 295 3.63 7.44 14.81
CA GLY A 295 4.60 6.40 15.07
C GLY A 295 5.49 6.72 16.29
N ALA A 296 6.04 7.92 16.35
CA ALA A 296 6.81 8.40 17.51
C ALA A 296 5.95 8.46 18.79
N TRP A 297 4.73 8.97 18.68
CA TRP A 297 3.84 9.02 19.83
C TRP A 297 3.47 7.63 20.37
N SER A 298 3.38 6.64 19.49
CA SER A 298 3.10 5.25 19.87
C SER A 298 4.18 4.62 20.76
N ASP A 299 5.42 5.04 20.60
CA ASP A 299 6.52 4.55 21.42
C ASP A 299 6.35 4.95 22.89
N ALA A 300 5.63 6.06 23.19
CA ALA A 300 5.31 6.52 24.56
C ALA A 300 3.99 5.93 25.10
N VAL A 301 2.91 5.91 24.28
CA VAL A 301 1.55 5.55 24.78
C VAL A 301 1.17 4.09 24.54
N GLY A 302 1.94 3.36 23.73
CA GLY A 302 1.68 1.97 23.34
C GLY A 302 1.02 1.85 21.96
N ARG A 303 1.63 1.02 21.12
CA ARG A 303 1.30 0.84 19.69
C ARG A 303 -0.11 0.30 19.48
N LYS A 304 -0.50 -0.72 20.24
CA LYS A 304 -1.83 -1.34 20.14
C LYS A 304 -2.95 -0.36 20.50
N ARG A 305 -2.75 0.47 21.54
CA ARG A 305 -3.75 1.48 21.95
C ARG A 305 -3.96 2.49 20.83
N LEU A 306 -2.88 3.03 20.28
CA LEU A 306 -2.95 4.04 19.22
C LEU A 306 -3.53 3.48 17.93
N PHE A 307 -3.23 2.21 17.61
CA PHE A 307 -3.85 1.49 16.49
C PHE A 307 -5.38 1.45 16.64
N LEU A 308 -5.88 1.00 17.79
CA LEU A 308 -7.33 0.90 18.05
C LEU A 308 -8.01 2.27 18.02
N VAL A 309 -7.38 3.31 18.59
CA VAL A 309 -7.88 4.69 18.49
C VAL A 309 -8.04 5.10 17.03
N GLY A 310 -7.04 4.85 16.18
CA GLY A 310 -7.11 5.18 14.77
C GLY A 310 -8.24 4.44 14.04
N VAL A 311 -8.42 3.13 14.29
CA VAL A 311 -9.50 2.36 13.67
C VAL A 311 -10.89 2.87 14.10
N VAL A 312 -11.05 3.22 15.37
CA VAL A 312 -12.30 3.82 15.90
C VAL A 312 -12.54 5.20 15.28
N LEU A 313 -11.51 6.04 15.16
CA LEU A 313 -11.62 7.35 14.53
C LEU A 313 -11.99 7.21 13.04
N MET A 314 -11.44 6.23 12.33
CA MET A 314 -11.86 5.93 10.95
C MET A 314 -13.35 5.64 10.89
N ALA A 315 -13.86 4.73 11.73
CA ALA A 315 -15.29 4.40 11.77
C ALA A 315 -16.17 5.63 12.11
N ALA A 316 -15.76 6.42 13.11
CA ALA A 316 -16.52 7.60 13.54
C ALA A 316 -16.53 8.74 12.52
N SER A 317 -15.48 8.84 11.68
CA SER A 317 -15.34 9.90 10.69
C SER A 317 -16.19 9.70 9.44
N VAL A 318 -16.70 8.49 9.16
CA VAL A 318 -17.29 8.13 7.88
C VAL A 318 -18.50 9.02 7.53
N PHE A 319 -19.50 9.08 8.39
CA PHE A 319 -20.70 9.89 8.15
C PHE A 319 -20.41 11.38 8.04
N PRO A 320 -19.63 12.01 8.97
CA PRO A 320 -19.20 13.39 8.81
C PRO A 320 -18.44 13.67 7.50
N VAL A 321 -17.59 12.75 7.06
CA VAL A 321 -16.82 12.89 5.83
C VAL A 321 -17.75 12.91 4.62
N PHE A 322 -18.69 11.97 4.49
CA PHE A 322 -19.65 11.98 3.38
C PHE A 322 -20.56 13.21 3.43
N ALA A 323 -21.02 13.64 4.62
CA ALA A 323 -21.79 14.86 4.75
C ALA A 323 -21.04 16.11 4.24
N LEU A 324 -19.72 16.19 4.48
CA LEU A 324 -18.89 17.26 3.92
C LEU A 324 -18.74 17.16 2.40
N ILE A 325 -18.58 15.95 1.87
CA ILE A 325 -18.43 15.72 0.41
C ILE A 325 -19.74 16.06 -0.33
N ASP A 326 -20.88 15.65 0.21
CA ASP A 326 -22.20 15.81 -0.39
C ASP A 326 -22.66 17.29 -0.47
N THR A 327 -21.93 18.20 0.22
CA THR A 327 -22.14 19.65 0.04
C THR A 327 -21.75 20.15 -1.36
N GLY A 328 -20.99 19.38 -2.15
CA GLY A 328 -20.44 19.81 -3.44
C GLY A 328 -19.30 20.85 -3.34
N SER A 329 -18.85 21.18 -2.13
CA SER A 329 -17.78 22.14 -1.93
C SER A 329 -16.40 21.47 -2.04
N ALA A 330 -15.56 21.94 -2.97
CA ALA A 330 -14.19 21.47 -3.14
C ALA A 330 -13.35 21.69 -1.88
N LEU A 331 -13.56 22.79 -1.15
CA LEU A 331 -12.86 23.07 0.11
C LEU A 331 -13.24 22.05 1.19
N LEU A 332 -14.54 21.77 1.36
CA LEU A 332 -15.03 20.83 2.37
C LEU A 332 -14.63 19.39 2.02
N PHE A 333 -14.58 19.03 0.73
CA PHE A 333 -13.98 17.78 0.27
C PHE A 333 -12.51 17.66 0.67
N GLY A 334 -11.70 18.70 0.46
CA GLY A 334 -10.31 18.76 0.88
C GLY A 334 -10.14 18.61 2.39
N VAL A 335 -10.95 19.33 3.18
CA VAL A 335 -10.97 19.21 4.64
C VAL A 335 -11.32 17.80 5.08
N ALA A 336 -12.34 17.18 4.47
CA ALA A 336 -12.75 15.81 4.76
C ALA A 336 -11.60 14.81 4.54
N LEU A 337 -10.90 14.90 3.42
CA LEU A 337 -9.75 14.04 3.12
C LEU A 337 -8.58 14.26 4.07
N VAL A 338 -8.25 15.52 4.42
CA VAL A 338 -7.20 15.83 5.39
C VAL A 338 -7.54 15.26 6.77
N LEU A 339 -8.78 15.34 7.20
CA LEU A 339 -9.24 14.74 8.47
C LEU A 339 -9.11 13.22 8.44
N VAL A 340 -9.47 12.56 7.33
CA VAL A 340 -9.33 11.12 7.20
C VAL A 340 -7.86 10.70 7.22
N PHE A 341 -7.03 11.27 6.34
CA PHE A 341 -5.63 10.85 6.19
C PHE A 341 -4.75 11.27 7.37
N GLY A 342 -4.95 12.52 7.87
CA GLY A 342 -4.09 13.12 8.89
C GLY A 342 -4.49 12.79 10.33
N LEU A 343 -5.78 12.56 10.61
CA LEU A 343 -6.26 12.33 11.98
C LEU A 343 -6.88 10.94 12.18
N ALA A 344 -7.73 10.48 11.26
CA ALA A 344 -8.42 9.21 11.47
C ALA A 344 -7.52 8.00 11.14
N MET A 345 -6.85 8.01 10.00
CA MET A 345 -5.99 6.90 9.56
C MET A 345 -4.60 6.94 10.19
N ALA A 346 -4.03 8.12 10.41
CA ALA A 346 -2.63 8.27 10.80
C ALA A 346 -2.26 7.56 12.12
N PRO A 347 -3.09 7.57 13.18
CA PRO A 347 -2.78 6.84 14.41
C PRO A 347 -2.63 5.32 14.19
N ALA A 348 -3.47 4.73 13.34
CA ALA A 348 -3.38 3.31 13.01
C ALA A 348 -2.23 3.04 12.05
N ALA A 349 -2.12 3.80 10.95
CA ALA A 349 -1.13 3.59 9.90
C ALA A 349 0.32 3.78 10.40
N GLY A 350 0.56 4.80 11.23
CA GLY A 350 1.88 5.09 11.79
C GLY A 350 2.45 3.96 12.66
N VAL A 351 1.59 3.12 13.24
CA VAL A 351 2.02 2.05 14.15
C VAL A 351 1.97 0.65 13.54
N THR A 352 1.29 0.49 12.40
CA THR A 352 1.02 -0.81 11.77
C THR A 352 2.29 -1.62 11.54
N GLY A 353 3.36 -1.01 11.03
CA GLY A 353 4.61 -1.70 10.74
C GLY A 353 5.23 -2.34 11.99
N ALA A 354 5.33 -1.59 13.07
CA ALA A 354 5.89 -2.09 14.33
C ALA A 354 4.95 -3.09 15.02
N LEU A 355 3.65 -2.80 15.10
CA LEU A 355 2.66 -3.66 15.76
C LEU A 355 2.57 -5.03 15.11
N PHE A 356 2.52 -5.10 13.78
CA PHE A 356 2.37 -6.38 13.06
C PHE A 356 3.67 -7.19 13.05
N SER A 357 4.83 -6.51 12.98
CA SER A 357 6.12 -7.20 13.08
C SER A 357 6.29 -7.93 14.42
N LEU A 358 5.80 -7.33 15.52
CA LEU A 358 5.91 -7.91 16.86
C LEU A 358 4.86 -9.01 17.14
N ALA A 359 3.90 -9.24 16.25
CA ALA A 359 2.90 -10.31 16.39
C ALA A 359 3.47 -11.71 16.07
N PHE A 360 4.67 -11.80 15.47
CA PHE A 360 5.28 -13.05 15.03
C PHE A 360 6.67 -13.27 15.62
N ASP A 361 7.02 -14.54 15.81
CA ASP A 361 8.38 -14.94 16.18
C ASP A 361 9.38 -14.61 15.06
N ALA A 362 10.64 -14.34 15.44
CA ALA A 362 11.66 -13.82 14.52
C ALA A 362 11.92 -14.73 13.30
N ASP A 363 11.79 -16.05 13.44
CA ASP A 363 12.05 -17.06 12.41
C ASP A 363 10.99 -17.15 11.31
N VAL A 364 9.77 -16.64 11.57
CA VAL A 364 8.64 -16.65 10.64
C VAL A 364 8.01 -15.26 10.45
N ARG A 365 8.62 -14.23 11.05
CA ARG A 365 8.08 -12.86 11.09
C ARG A 365 7.84 -12.29 9.69
N TYR A 366 8.81 -12.44 8.79
CA TYR A 366 8.67 -11.94 7.43
C TYR A 366 7.50 -12.61 6.71
N SER A 367 7.46 -13.93 6.70
CA SER A 367 6.38 -14.69 6.05
C SER A 367 5.02 -14.37 6.68
N GLY A 368 4.92 -14.34 8.01
CA GLY A 368 3.68 -14.07 8.73
C GLY A 368 3.10 -12.69 8.44
N VAL A 369 3.94 -11.65 8.52
CA VAL A 369 3.53 -10.26 8.24
C VAL A 369 3.12 -10.11 6.78
N SER A 370 3.93 -10.61 5.84
CA SER A 370 3.65 -10.51 4.40
C SER A 370 2.36 -11.22 4.00
N ILE A 371 2.11 -12.42 4.52
CA ILE A 371 0.90 -13.18 4.22
C ILE A 371 -0.33 -12.46 4.80
N GLY A 372 -0.27 -12.03 6.06
CA GLY A 372 -1.37 -11.33 6.71
C GLY A 372 -1.74 -10.02 5.97
N TYR A 373 -0.73 -9.24 5.62
CA TYR A 373 -0.92 -8.02 4.82
C TYR A 373 -1.53 -8.31 3.44
N THR A 374 -0.95 -9.27 2.70
CA THR A 374 -1.42 -9.60 1.34
C THR A 374 -2.83 -10.17 1.36
N LEU A 375 -3.17 -11.00 2.37
CA LEU A 375 -4.51 -11.54 2.56
C LEU A 375 -5.53 -10.41 2.77
N SER A 376 -5.22 -9.43 3.60
CA SER A 376 -6.06 -8.24 3.79
C SER A 376 -6.24 -7.43 2.49
N GLN A 377 -5.17 -7.28 1.72
CA GLN A 377 -5.23 -6.56 0.45
C GLN A 377 -6.15 -7.25 -0.57
N VAL A 378 -6.11 -8.58 -0.65
CA VAL A 378 -6.98 -9.34 -1.56
C VAL A 378 -8.43 -9.34 -1.08
N LEU A 379 -8.68 -9.54 0.23
CA LEU A 379 -10.03 -9.64 0.79
C LEU A 379 -10.75 -8.29 0.86
N GLY A 380 -10.02 -7.19 1.03
CA GLY A 380 -10.58 -5.85 1.26
C GLY A 380 -10.23 -4.86 0.17
N SER A 381 -8.97 -4.47 0.11
CA SER A 381 -8.51 -3.34 -0.69
C SER A 381 -8.74 -3.50 -2.19
N ALA A 382 -8.58 -4.72 -2.72
CA ALA A 382 -8.71 -5.02 -4.15
C ALA A 382 -10.08 -4.65 -4.71
N PHE A 383 -11.13 -4.93 -3.95
CA PHE A 383 -12.52 -4.78 -4.39
C PHE A 383 -13.22 -3.59 -3.74
N ALA A 384 -12.59 -2.88 -2.81
CA ALA A 384 -13.21 -1.79 -2.06
C ALA A 384 -13.81 -0.69 -2.97
N PRO A 385 -13.13 -0.17 -3.99
CA PRO A 385 -13.72 0.81 -4.91
C PRO A 385 -14.90 0.24 -5.70
N THR A 386 -14.82 -1.02 -6.13
CA THR A 386 -15.89 -1.69 -6.88
C THR A 386 -17.12 -1.92 -5.99
N ILE A 387 -16.92 -2.34 -4.75
CA ILE A 387 -18.01 -2.51 -3.77
C ILE A 387 -18.67 -1.17 -3.48
N ALA A 388 -17.89 -0.11 -3.25
CA ALA A 388 -18.43 1.24 -3.01
C ALA A 388 -19.25 1.74 -4.20
N ALA A 389 -18.75 1.57 -5.43
CA ALA A 389 -19.47 1.92 -6.64
C ALA A 389 -20.77 1.12 -6.81
N ALA A 390 -20.75 -0.18 -6.53
CA ALA A 390 -21.95 -1.03 -6.61
C ALA A 390 -22.99 -0.66 -5.55
N LEU A 391 -22.57 -0.39 -4.32
CA LEU A 391 -23.44 0.06 -3.24
C LEU A 391 -24.12 1.39 -3.58
N TYR A 392 -23.37 2.35 -4.09
CA TYR A 392 -23.92 3.63 -4.51
C TYR A 392 -24.86 3.47 -5.70
N ALA A 393 -24.50 2.67 -6.70
CA ALA A 393 -25.38 2.41 -7.85
C ALA A 393 -26.72 1.79 -7.46
N ALA A 394 -26.72 0.90 -6.45
CA ALA A 394 -27.91 0.23 -5.97
C ALA A 394 -28.82 1.12 -5.08
N THR A 395 -28.23 2.01 -4.29
CA THR A 395 -28.96 2.76 -3.24
C THR A 395 -29.10 4.26 -3.53
N GLN A 396 -28.29 4.80 -4.42
CA GLN A 396 -28.15 6.24 -4.69
C GLN A 396 -27.88 7.07 -3.43
N SER A 397 -27.27 6.44 -2.40
CA SER A 397 -26.93 7.07 -1.12
C SER A 397 -25.50 6.74 -0.71
N SER A 398 -24.78 7.76 -0.22
CA SER A 398 -23.47 7.62 0.41
C SER A 398 -23.51 6.82 1.73
N ASP A 399 -24.68 6.75 2.39
CA ASP A 399 -24.85 6.00 3.63
C ASP A 399 -24.54 4.52 3.49
N SER A 400 -24.84 3.92 2.34
CA SER A 400 -24.53 2.52 2.09
C SER A 400 -23.02 2.24 2.12
N ILE A 401 -22.24 3.15 1.59
CA ILE A 401 -20.77 3.10 1.63
C ILE A 401 -20.29 3.36 3.05
N ALA A 402 -20.93 4.31 3.76
CA ALA A 402 -20.60 4.62 5.14
C ALA A 402 -20.77 3.37 6.04
N TRP A 403 -21.89 2.68 5.96
CA TRP A 403 -22.12 1.44 6.70
C TRP A 403 -21.15 0.32 6.34
N TYR A 404 -20.77 0.18 5.07
CA TYR A 404 -19.73 -0.75 4.65
C TYR A 404 -18.39 -0.45 5.35
N LEU A 405 -17.97 0.81 5.40
CA LEU A 405 -16.73 1.25 6.06
C LEU A 405 -16.79 1.02 7.58
N VAL A 406 -17.94 1.26 8.21
CA VAL A 406 -18.14 0.97 9.65
C VAL A 406 -18.04 -0.53 9.92
N ALA A 407 -18.68 -1.37 9.10
CA ALA A 407 -18.62 -2.83 9.25
C ALA A 407 -17.19 -3.37 9.13
N VAL A 408 -16.44 -2.90 8.13
CA VAL A 408 -15.03 -3.26 7.94
C VAL A 408 -14.17 -2.80 9.13
N SER A 409 -14.44 -1.59 9.66
CA SER A 409 -13.73 -1.06 10.83
C SER A 409 -14.04 -1.88 12.10
N ALA A 410 -15.27 -2.36 12.27
CA ALA A 410 -15.63 -3.25 13.37
C ALA A 410 -14.81 -4.54 13.35
N ILE A 411 -14.63 -5.16 12.16
CA ILE A 411 -13.76 -6.33 11.99
C ILE A 411 -12.32 -6.00 12.42
N SER A 412 -11.80 -4.85 12.00
CA SER A 412 -10.43 -4.43 12.34
C SER A 412 -10.25 -4.11 13.83
N VAL A 413 -11.27 -3.57 14.51
CA VAL A 413 -11.26 -3.37 15.96
C VAL A 413 -11.18 -4.72 16.66
N VAL A 414 -12.05 -5.68 16.30
CA VAL A 414 -12.05 -7.03 16.90
C VAL A 414 -10.70 -7.72 16.68
N ALA A 415 -10.20 -7.74 15.46
CA ALA A 415 -8.92 -8.35 15.15
C ALA A 415 -7.75 -7.66 15.90
N GLY A 416 -7.73 -6.31 15.91
CA GLY A 416 -6.73 -5.54 16.63
C GLY A 416 -6.75 -5.74 18.15
N THR A 417 -7.94 -5.91 18.77
CA THR A 417 -8.04 -6.22 20.20
C THR A 417 -7.49 -7.59 20.55
N LEU A 418 -7.58 -8.55 19.65
CA LEU A 418 -7.09 -9.92 19.83
C LEU A 418 -5.59 -10.08 19.49
N LEU A 419 -4.96 -9.10 18.83
CA LEU A 419 -3.51 -9.12 18.60
C LEU A 419 -2.74 -9.07 19.93
N PRO A 420 -1.56 -9.73 20.03
CA PRO A 420 -0.69 -9.63 21.20
C PRO A 420 -0.33 -8.18 21.52
N SER A 421 -0.22 -7.82 22.79
CA SER A 421 0.27 -6.50 23.19
C SER A 421 1.80 -6.50 23.31
N ASP A 422 2.42 -5.32 23.13
CA ASP A 422 3.89 -5.11 23.19
C ASP A 422 4.58 -5.67 24.46
N ARG A 423 3.83 -5.91 25.55
CA ARG A 423 4.35 -6.43 26.81
C ARG A 423 4.41 -7.95 26.89
N SER A 424 3.86 -8.67 25.93
CA SER A 424 3.80 -10.13 25.91
C SER A 424 4.80 -10.77 24.92
N ALA A 425 5.67 -9.99 24.26
CA ALA A 425 6.81 -10.56 23.55
C ALA A 425 7.74 -11.21 24.61
N PRO A 426 8.00 -12.53 24.58
CA PRO A 426 8.95 -13.11 25.50
C PRO A 426 10.30 -12.40 25.29
N GLU A 427 10.80 -11.76 26.34
CA GLU A 427 12.24 -11.45 26.41
C GLU A 427 12.95 -12.73 26.04
N ALA A 428 13.71 -12.65 24.93
CA ALA A 428 14.56 -13.77 24.54
C ALA A 428 15.35 -14.15 25.79
N ALA A 429 15.09 -15.35 26.30
CA ALA A 429 15.81 -15.88 27.43
C ALA A 429 17.28 -15.70 27.12
N VAL A 430 17.91 -14.76 27.80
CA VAL A 430 19.38 -14.63 27.85
C VAL A 430 19.84 -15.96 28.36
N VAL A 431 20.33 -16.78 27.47
CA VAL A 431 21.07 -18.01 27.84
C VAL A 431 22.24 -17.56 28.68
N LYS A 432 22.02 -17.54 29.97
CA LYS A 432 23.08 -17.59 30.95
C LYS A 432 23.57 -19.04 30.94
N GLY A 433 24.71 -19.24 30.35
CA GLY A 433 25.45 -20.46 30.34
C GLY A 433 26.89 -20.14 29.94
#